data_6c2e0c9ee81aab5f6baacb6e6de33f09
#
_entry.id   6c2e0c9ee81aab5f6baacb6e6de33f09
#
_cell.length_a   1.000
_cell.length_b   1.000
_cell.length_c   1.000
_cell.angle_alpha   90.00
_cell.angle_beta   90.00
_cell.angle_gamma   90.00
#
_symmetry.space_group_name_H-M   'P 1'
#
loop_
_entity.id
_entity.type
_entity.pdbx_description
1 polymer ?
#
loop_
_entity_poly.entity_id
_entity_poly.type
_entity_poly.pdbx_seq_one_letter_code
_entity_poly.pdbx_strand_id
1 'polypeptide(L)'
;MKEKVVLAYSGGLDTTAIIPWLKEHFGYEVIRCCIDCGQGSELDGLDERAKLSGASKLYIEDLVDDFCDNYIMPCVKANAVYENKYLLGTSMARPAIAKRLVDIARKEGASAICHGATGKGNDQIRFELGIKALAPDIKIIAPWRMTDVWTMQSREDEIEYCKQHGIDLPFSADSSYSRDRNLWHISHEGLELEDPSQEPNYEHLLVLGVTPEKAPDEGEYVTMTFEKGVPTSVNGQKMKVSDIIRKLNELGGKHGIGIVDIVENRVVGMKSRGVYETPGGTILMEAHQQLEELVLDRATMETKKTMADKLAQIVYEGKWFTPLREAVQAFVESTQEYVTGEVKFKLYKGNIIKAGTTSPYSLYSESLASFTTGDLYDHHDADGFITLFGLPLKVRAMKMAEVESAKKDQ
;
A
#
# COMPACT_ATOMS: atom_id res chain seq x y z
N MET A 1 38.21 -12.43 -10.30
CA MET A 1 36.81 -12.32 -10.87
C MET A 1 36.34 -10.89 -10.65
N LYS A 2 35.59 -10.33 -11.61
CA LYS A 2 34.98 -9.01 -11.38
C LYS A 2 33.97 -9.11 -10.23
N GLU A 3 33.92 -8.09 -9.41
CA GLU A 3 32.84 -7.97 -8.41
C GLU A 3 31.49 -7.84 -9.08
N LYS A 4 30.46 -8.39 -8.45
CA LYS A 4 29.10 -8.38 -8.98
C LYS A 4 28.22 -7.42 -8.20
N VAL A 5 27.31 -6.76 -8.91
CA VAL A 5 26.24 -5.93 -8.35
C VAL A 5 24.87 -6.39 -8.87
N VAL A 6 23.90 -6.51 -7.98
CA VAL A 6 22.50 -6.73 -8.35
C VAL A 6 21.79 -5.38 -8.45
N LEU A 7 21.25 -5.07 -9.61
CA LEU A 7 20.51 -3.84 -9.87
C LEU A 7 19.00 -4.12 -9.79
N ALA A 8 18.29 -3.38 -8.93
CA ALA A 8 16.84 -3.29 -8.98
C ALA A 8 16.43 -2.61 -10.29
N TYR A 9 15.98 -3.42 -11.25
CA TYR A 9 15.75 -2.99 -12.63
C TYR A 9 14.27 -2.92 -12.95
N SER A 10 13.75 -1.73 -13.20
CA SER A 10 12.37 -1.51 -13.62
C SER A 10 12.16 -1.54 -15.14
N GLY A 11 13.24 -1.51 -15.92
CA GLY A 11 13.18 -1.33 -17.38
C GLY A 11 12.97 0.12 -17.81
N GLY A 12 12.88 1.05 -16.87
CA GLY A 12 12.81 2.50 -17.16
C GLY A 12 14.18 3.10 -17.51
N LEU A 13 14.16 4.38 -17.93
CA LEU A 13 15.34 5.12 -18.37
C LEU A 13 16.43 5.15 -17.29
N ASP A 14 16.08 5.59 -16.07
CA ASP A 14 17.01 5.75 -14.95
C ASP A 14 17.76 4.46 -14.64
N THR A 15 17.03 3.34 -14.49
CA THR A 15 17.65 2.05 -14.19
C THR A 15 18.45 1.49 -15.37
N THR A 16 18.15 1.92 -16.59
CA THR A 16 18.92 1.54 -17.79
C THR A 16 20.23 2.32 -17.87
N ALA A 17 20.22 3.63 -17.60
CA ALA A 17 21.42 4.48 -17.56
C ALA A 17 22.40 4.04 -16.43
N ILE A 18 21.89 3.52 -15.33
CA ILE A 18 22.71 3.00 -14.22
C ILE A 18 23.59 1.81 -14.64
N ILE A 19 23.21 1.03 -15.65
CA ILE A 19 23.99 -0.16 -16.06
C ILE A 19 25.37 0.20 -16.59
N PRO A 20 25.55 1.02 -17.64
CA PRO A 20 26.86 1.44 -18.11
C PRO A 20 27.62 2.22 -17.03
N TRP A 21 26.92 3.06 -16.25
CA TRP A 21 27.52 3.82 -15.17
C TRP A 21 28.19 2.94 -14.10
N LEU A 22 27.53 1.85 -13.65
CA LEU A 22 28.12 0.89 -12.71
C LEU A 22 29.36 0.20 -13.24
N LYS A 23 29.41 -0.07 -14.55
CA LYS A 23 30.56 -0.67 -15.20
C LYS A 23 31.75 0.29 -15.28
N GLU A 24 31.50 1.55 -15.63
CA GLU A 24 32.54 2.57 -15.78
C GLU A 24 33.16 2.98 -14.45
N HIS A 25 32.32 3.29 -13.47
CA HIS A 25 32.79 3.87 -12.20
C HIS A 25 33.26 2.85 -11.18
N PHE A 26 32.75 1.60 -11.25
CA PHE A 26 33.08 0.57 -10.27
C PHE A 26 33.65 -0.72 -10.88
N GLY A 27 33.61 -0.88 -12.19
CA GLY A 27 34.07 -2.09 -12.86
C GLY A 27 33.21 -3.33 -12.59
N TYR A 28 32.01 -3.17 -12.08
CA TYR A 28 31.11 -4.28 -11.71
C TYR A 28 30.63 -5.09 -12.93
N GLU A 29 30.42 -6.38 -12.68
CA GLU A 29 29.51 -7.20 -13.47
C GLU A 29 28.09 -6.95 -12.98
N VAL A 30 27.22 -6.39 -13.87
CA VAL A 30 25.86 -5.96 -13.51
C VAL A 30 24.87 -7.08 -13.77
N ILE A 31 24.18 -7.53 -12.72
CA ILE A 31 23.07 -8.49 -12.75
C ILE A 31 21.80 -7.69 -12.55
N ARG A 32 20.91 -7.72 -13.53
CA ARG A 32 19.60 -7.04 -13.42
C ARG A 32 18.60 -7.97 -12.77
N CYS A 33 17.77 -7.40 -11.94
CA CYS A 33 16.68 -8.09 -11.30
C CYS A 33 15.39 -7.27 -11.40
N CYS A 34 14.46 -7.74 -12.22
CA CYS A 34 13.12 -7.23 -12.31
C CYS A 34 12.18 -8.13 -11.51
N ILE A 35 11.41 -7.53 -10.62
CA ILE A 35 10.45 -8.25 -9.78
C ILE A 35 9.05 -7.91 -10.26
N ASP A 36 8.30 -8.95 -10.63
CA ASP A 36 6.89 -8.85 -10.98
C ASP A 36 6.02 -8.88 -9.73
N CYS A 37 5.45 -7.72 -9.38
CA CYS A 37 4.41 -7.55 -8.37
C CYS A 37 3.04 -7.23 -9.01
N GLY A 38 2.85 -7.56 -10.30
CA GLY A 38 1.62 -7.31 -11.04
C GLY A 38 1.61 -5.97 -11.79
N GLN A 39 2.76 -5.52 -12.30
CA GLN A 39 2.89 -4.30 -13.12
C GLN A 39 2.26 -4.44 -14.51
N GLY A 40 1.89 -5.65 -14.92
CA GLY A 40 1.25 -5.92 -16.22
C GLY A 40 2.18 -5.63 -17.38
N SER A 41 1.69 -4.87 -18.39
CA SER A 41 2.41 -4.58 -19.64
C SER A 41 3.72 -3.81 -19.48
N GLU A 42 4.03 -3.27 -18.30
CA GLU A 42 5.33 -2.62 -18.04
C GLU A 42 6.51 -3.61 -18.15
N LEU A 43 6.23 -4.90 -17.99
CA LEU A 43 7.21 -5.99 -18.13
C LEU A 43 7.44 -6.40 -19.59
N ASP A 44 6.60 -5.97 -20.53
CA ASP A 44 6.71 -6.35 -21.93
C ASP A 44 8.00 -5.79 -22.55
N GLY A 45 8.71 -6.63 -23.30
CA GLY A 45 9.95 -6.27 -23.98
C GLY A 45 11.16 -6.04 -23.06
N LEU A 46 11.09 -6.39 -21.76
CA LEU A 46 12.23 -6.29 -20.85
C LEU A 46 13.42 -7.11 -21.30
N ASP A 47 13.22 -8.31 -21.86
CA ASP A 47 14.29 -9.17 -22.38
C ASP A 47 15.07 -8.50 -23.52
N GLU A 48 14.38 -7.80 -24.42
CA GLU A 48 14.99 -7.09 -25.54
C GLU A 48 15.77 -5.85 -25.06
N ARG A 49 15.13 -5.04 -24.21
CA ARG A 49 15.80 -3.88 -23.55
C ARG A 49 17.00 -4.33 -22.74
N ALA A 50 16.87 -5.49 -22.14
CA ALA A 50 17.93 -6.12 -21.40
C ALA A 50 19.16 -6.46 -22.23
N LYS A 51 18.99 -7.05 -23.40
CA LYS A 51 20.09 -7.42 -24.30
C LYS A 51 20.85 -6.18 -24.80
N LEU A 52 20.12 -5.11 -25.11
CA LEU A 52 20.70 -3.86 -25.63
C LEU A 52 21.58 -3.12 -24.61
N SER A 53 21.28 -3.22 -23.32
CA SER A 53 22.01 -2.49 -22.27
C SER A 53 23.32 -3.16 -21.82
N GLY A 54 23.67 -4.33 -22.39
CA GLY A 54 24.96 -5.00 -22.16
C GLY A 54 25.19 -5.57 -20.74
N ALA A 55 24.16 -5.76 -19.93
CA ALA A 55 24.30 -6.43 -18.64
C ALA A 55 24.56 -7.94 -18.83
N SER A 56 25.17 -8.57 -17.83
CA SER A 56 25.61 -9.98 -17.91
C SER A 56 24.46 -10.98 -17.75
N LYS A 57 23.44 -10.62 -16.95
CA LYS A 57 22.32 -11.50 -16.60
C LYS A 57 21.07 -10.71 -16.28
N LEU A 58 19.89 -11.27 -16.59
CA LEU A 58 18.59 -10.76 -16.21
C LEU A 58 17.84 -11.83 -15.43
N TYR A 59 17.32 -11.45 -14.28
CA TYR A 59 16.28 -12.16 -13.54
C TYR A 59 14.95 -11.43 -13.73
N ILE A 60 13.89 -12.17 -14.08
CA ILE A 60 12.51 -11.74 -14.00
C ILE A 60 11.85 -12.72 -13.04
N GLU A 61 11.46 -12.24 -11.86
CA GLU A 61 10.94 -13.07 -10.79
C GLU A 61 9.47 -12.71 -10.55
N ASP A 62 8.57 -13.69 -10.74
CA ASP A 62 7.14 -13.55 -10.44
C ASP A 62 6.94 -13.67 -8.93
N LEU A 63 6.53 -12.58 -8.30
CA LEU A 63 6.19 -12.50 -6.88
C LEU A 63 4.73 -12.13 -6.65
N VAL A 64 3.87 -12.19 -7.67
CA VAL A 64 2.49 -11.70 -7.57
C VAL A 64 1.72 -12.36 -6.43
N ASP A 65 1.75 -13.68 -6.33
CA ASP A 65 1.04 -14.40 -5.27
C ASP A 65 1.70 -14.15 -3.90
N ASP A 66 3.04 -14.22 -3.80
CA ASP A 66 3.79 -13.93 -2.57
C ASP A 66 3.54 -12.51 -2.08
N PHE A 67 3.50 -11.54 -2.98
CA PHE A 67 3.18 -10.15 -2.68
C PHE A 67 1.77 -10.00 -2.10
N CYS A 68 0.78 -10.69 -2.69
CA CYS A 68 -0.58 -10.67 -2.20
C CYS A 68 -0.70 -11.31 -0.81
N ASP A 69 -0.16 -12.51 -0.63
CA ASP A 69 -0.38 -13.31 0.56
C ASP A 69 0.43 -12.79 1.76
N ASN A 70 1.69 -12.36 1.53
CA ASN A 70 2.64 -12.05 2.59
C ASN A 70 2.88 -10.55 2.82
N TYR A 71 2.41 -9.66 1.95
CA TYR A 71 2.59 -8.21 2.10
C TYR A 71 1.26 -7.44 2.05
N ILE A 72 0.36 -7.75 1.12
CA ILE A 72 -0.94 -7.09 1.03
C ILE A 72 -1.87 -7.58 2.14
N MET A 73 -2.06 -8.90 2.26
CA MET A 73 -3.02 -9.46 3.23
C MET A 73 -2.72 -9.10 4.70
N PRO A 74 -1.46 -9.05 5.17
CA PRO A 74 -1.15 -8.50 6.48
C PRO A 74 -1.67 -7.09 6.72
N CYS A 75 -1.57 -6.20 5.71
CA CYS A 75 -2.08 -4.84 5.79
C CYS A 75 -3.62 -4.78 5.71
N VAL A 76 -4.24 -5.62 4.89
CA VAL A 76 -5.72 -5.75 4.81
C VAL A 76 -6.29 -6.22 6.13
N LYS A 77 -5.76 -7.30 6.71
CA LYS A 77 -6.18 -7.82 8.01
C LYS A 77 -6.06 -6.80 9.13
N ALA A 78 -5.04 -5.94 9.06
CA ALA A 78 -4.86 -4.85 10.01
C ALA A 78 -5.81 -3.67 9.77
N ASN A 79 -6.37 -3.50 8.59
CA ASN A 79 -6.97 -2.26 8.10
C ASN A 79 -5.95 -1.09 8.11
N ALA A 80 -4.69 -1.36 7.70
CA ALA A 80 -3.61 -0.39 7.74
C ALA A 80 -3.75 0.64 6.61
N VAL A 81 -3.95 1.90 6.98
CA VAL A 81 -4.11 3.03 6.05
C VAL A 81 -3.25 4.20 6.54
N TYR A 82 -2.30 4.64 5.72
CA TYR A 82 -1.45 5.77 6.09
C TYR A 82 -2.19 7.10 5.90
N GLU A 83 -2.13 7.96 6.92
CA GLU A 83 -2.79 9.27 6.97
C GLU A 83 -4.29 9.21 6.58
N ASN A 84 -4.97 8.11 6.93
CA ASN A 84 -6.39 7.85 6.68
C ASN A 84 -6.81 7.80 5.20
N LYS A 85 -5.86 7.70 4.26
CA LYS A 85 -6.15 7.73 2.82
C LYS A 85 -5.32 6.76 1.99
N TYR A 86 -4.02 6.64 2.27
CA TYR A 86 -3.11 5.88 1.44
C TYR A 86 -3.07 4.40 1.82
N LEU A 87 -3.46 3.54 0.90
CA LEU A 87 -3.52 2.08 1.07
C LEU A 87 -2.16 1.37 0.86
N LEU A 88 -1.06 2.09 1.02
CA LEU A 88 0.32 1.56 1.14
C LEU A 88 0.88 0.78 -0.06
N GLY A 89 0.31 0.87 -1.25
CA GLY A 89 0.66 -0.01 -2.37
C GLY A 89 2.14 -0.04 -2.73
N THR A 90 2.78 1.13 -2.91
CA THR A 90 4.23 1.22 -3.12
C THR A 90 5.02 0.73 -1.90
N SER A 91 4.55 1.11 -0.70
CA SER A 91 5.24 0.79 0.56
C SER A 91 5.30 -0.70 0.86
N MET A 92 4.25 -1.45 0.48
CA MET A 92 4.20 -2.92 0.63
C MET A 92 5.05 -3.66 -0.40
N ALA A 93 5.21 -3.11 -1.61
CA ALA A 93 5.98 -3.75 -2.66
C ALA A 93 7.50 -3.69 -2.39
N ARG A 94 8.00 -2.60 -1.81
CA ARG A 94 9.45 -2.41 -1.63
C ARG A 94 10.13 -3.45 -0.72
N PRO A 95 9.57 -3.88 0.42
CA PRO A 95 10.15 -4.98 1.21
C PRO A 95 10.13 -6.32 0.47
N ALA A 96 9.10 -6.63 -0.32
CA ALA A 96 9.06 -7.84 -1.14
C ALA A 96 10.20 -7.84 -2.18
N ILE A 97 10.37 -6.72 -2.89
CA ILE A 97 11.44 -6.53 -3.86
C ILE A 97 12.83 -6.59 -3.17
N ALA A 98 13.02 -5.87 -2.06
CA ALA A 98 14.29 -5.84 -1.34
C ALA A 98 14.73 -7.25 -0.88
N LYS A 99 13.78 -8.05 -0.37
CA LYS A 99 14.06 -9.44 0.01
C LYS A 99 14.55 -10.25 -1.18
N ARG A 100 13.88 -10.17 -2.33
CA ARG A 100 14.28 -10.94 -3.51
C ARG A 100 15.61 -10.46 -4.10
N LEU A 101 15.91 -9.16 -4.06
CA LEU A 101 17.21 -8.62 -4.44
C LEU A 101 18.34 -9.22 -3.58
N VAL A 102 18.11 -9.31 -2.27
CA VAL A 102 19.07 -9.95 -1.34
C VAL A 102 19.23 -11.43 -1.65
N ASP A 103 18.14 -12.18 -1.88
CA ASP A 103 18.19 -13.61 -2.22
C ASP A 103 19.03 -13.84 -3.50
N ILE A 104 18.85 -13.00 -4.52
CA ILE A 104 19.61 -13.07 -5.78
C ILE A 104 21.08 -12.64 -5.56
N ALA A 105 21.33 -11.59 -4.77
CA ALA A 105 22.69 -11.18 -4.46
C ALA A 105 23.48 -12.30 -3.76
N ARG A 106 22.87 -12.98 -2.81
CA ARG A 106 23.46 -14.16 -2.13
C ARG A 106 23.71 -15.31 -3.11
N LYS A 107 22.73 -15.63 -3.96
CA LYS A 107 22.84 -16.68 -4.98
C LYS A 107 23.98 -16.44 -5.97
N GLU A 108 24.17 -15.20 -6.39
CA GLU A 108 25.19 -14.81 -7.37
C GLU A 108 26.55 -14.46 -6.75
N GLY A 109 26.66 -14.42 -5.42
CA GLY A 109 27.85 -13.97 -4.72
C GLY A 109 28.16 -12.49 -5.00
N ALA A 110 27.12 -11.67 -5.14
CA ALA A 110 27.28 -10.23 -5.38
C ALA A 110 27.69 -9.51 -4.11
N SER A 111 28.63 -8.57 -4.23
CA SER A 111 29.10 -7.73 -3.11
C SER A 111 28.27 -6.47 -2.90
N ALA A 112 27.40 -6.12 -3.87
CA ALA A 112 26.61 -4.91 -3.83
C ALA A 112 25.20 -5.11 -4.39
N ILE A 113 24.26 -4.27 -3.91
CA ILE A 113 22.92 -4.06 -4.49
C ILE A 113 22.81 -2.59 -4.86
N CYS A 114 22.29 -2.30 -6.06
CA CYS A 114 22.04 -0.96 -6.55
C CYS A 114 20.55 -0.73 -6.77
N HIS A 115 20.06 0.46 -6.44
CA HIS A 115 18.70 0.90 -6.76
C HIS A 115 18.70 2.29 -7.39
N GLY A 116 17.71 2.56 -8.26
CA GLY A 116 17.52 3.84 -8.94
C GLY A 116 16.56 4.81 -8.23
N ALA A 117 16.25 4.58 -6.97
CA ALA A 117 15.37 5.49 -6.23
C ALA A 117 16.00 6.87 -6.04
N THR A 118 15.24 7.93 -6.33
CA THR A 118 15.70 9.33 -6.22
C THR A 118 15.92 9.75 -4.77
N GLY A 119 16.80 10.73 -4.55
CA GLY A 119 17.10 11.25 -3.21
C GLY A 119 15.93 12.00 -2.52
N LYS A 120 14.85 12.30 -3.26
CA LYS A 120 13.64 12.98 -2.76
C LYS A 120 12.50 12.03 -2.38
N GLY A 121 12.55 10.75 -2.83
CA GLY A 121 11.49 9.77 -2.62
C GLY A 121 11.69 8.94 -1.36
N ASN A 122 10.60 8.31 -0.89
CA ASN A 122 10.63 7.38 0.25
C ASN A 122 11.28 6.04 -0.12
N ASP A 123 11.29 5.66 -1.39
CA ASP A 123 11.71 4.33 -1.83
C ASP A 123 13.15 4.01 -1.53
N GLN A 124 14.04 5.01 -1.57
CA GLN A 124 15.41 4.84 -1.13
C GLN A 124 15.50 4.31 0.32
N ILE A 125 14.66 4.85 1.21
CA ILE A 125 14.63 4.40 2.62
C ILE A 125 14.10 2.99 2.70
N ARG A 126 13.01 2.68 1.99
CA ARG A 126 12.36 1.36 2.01
C ARG A 126 13.26 0.25 1.49
N PHE A 127 13.97 0.47 0.38
CA PHE A 127 14.95 -0.47 -0.14
C PHE A 127 16.12 -0.67 0.83
N GLU A 128 16.72 0.42 1.29
CA GLU A 128 17.91 0.33 2.12
C GLU A 128 17.67 -0.26 3.49
N LEU A 129 16.56 0.11 4.16
CA LEU A 129 16.22 -0.51 5.45
C LEU A 129 15.93 -2.00 5.30
N GLY A 130 15.24 -2.41 4.22
CA GLY A 130 15.03 -3.81 3.91
C GLY A 130 16.33 -4.57 3.67
N ILE A 131 17.22 -4.04 2.83
CA ILE A 131 18.54 -4.66 2.54
C ILE A 131 19.38 -4.72 3.80
N LYS A 132 19.49 -3.64 4.57
CA LYS A 132 20.26 -3.59 5.83
C LYS A 132 19.78 -4.59 6.86
N ALA A 133 18.48 -4.80 6.97
CA ALA A 133 17.90 -5.76 7.89
C ALA A 133 18.22 -7.22 7.50
N LEU A 134 18.24 -7.52 6.17
CA LEU A 134 18.40 -8.87 5.66
C LEU A 134 19.85 -9.24 5.32
N ALA A 135 20.66 -8.24 4.93
CA ALA A 135 22.03 -8.44 4.46
C ALA A 135 22.92 -7.24 4.84
N PRO A 136 23.29 -7.07 6.12
CA PRO A 136 24.06 -5.92 6.61
C PRO A 136 25.47 -5.81 6.03
N ASP A 137 26.01 -6.89 5.47
CA ASP A 137 27.31 -6.98 4.85
C ASP A 137 27.32 -6.58 3.36
N ILE A 138 26.17 -6.49 2.70
CA ILE A 138 26.07 -6.10 1.30
C ILE A 138 26.15 -4.58 1.17
N LYS A 139 27.04 -4.10 0.29
CA LYS A 139 27.15 -2.67 -0.04
C LYS A 139 25.91 -2.20 -0.80
N ILE A 140 25.36 -1.05 -0.41
CA ILE A 140 24.26 -0.40 -1.13
C ILE A 140 24.82 0.72 -1.99
N ILE A 141 24.40 0.76 -3.26
CA ILE A 141 24.75 1.81 -4.22
C ILE A 141 23.46 2.54 -4.61
N ALA A 142 23.44 3.85 -4.35
CA ALA A 142 22.32 4.74 -4.66
C ALA A 142 22.82 5.93 -5.49
N PRO A 143 22.87 5.83 -6.81
CA PRO A 143 23.49 6.82 -7.70
C PRO A 143 23.00 8.25 -7.47
N TRP A 144 21.71 8.45 -7.35
CA TRP A 144 21.09 9.77 -7.12
C TRP A 144 21.59 10.54 -5.89
N ARG A 145 22.28 9.87 -4.96
CA ARG A 145 22.93 10.51 -3.81
C ARG A 145 24.45 10.60 -3.93
N MET A 146 25.01 10.10 -5.04
CA MET A 146 26.44 10.11 -5.31
C MET A 146 26.79 11.26 -6.27
N THR A 147 26.46 12.47 -5.88
CA THR A 147 26.53 13.68 -6.72
C THR A 147 27.92 14.01 -7.27
N ASP A 148 28.98 13.47 -6.65
CA ASP A 148 30.35 13.63 -7.12
C ASP A 148 30.65 12.81 -8.39
N VAL A 149 29.88 11.74 -8.63
CA VAL A 149 30.11 10.79 -9.74
C VAL A 149 28.86 10.56 -10.60
N TRP A 150 27.66 10.83 -10.08
CA TRP A 150 26.42 10.80 -10.84
C TRP A 150 26.14 12.22 -11.34
N THR A 151 26.43 12.47 -12.62
CA THR A 151 26.34 13.80 -13.24
C THR A 151 25.07 14.06 -14.01
N MET A 152 24.26 13.03 -14.27
CA MET A 152 22.98 13.14 -14.97
C MET A 152 21.95 13.78 -14.05
N GLN A 153 21.44 14.95 -14.43
CA GLN A 153 20.50 15.72 -13.61
C GLN A 153 19.10 15.81 -14.22
N SER A 154 18.99 15.45 -15.50
CA SER A 154 17.74 15.49 -16.26
C SER A 154 17.53 14.21 -17.06
N ARG A 155 16.30 14.01 -17.49
CA ARG A 155 15.92 12.92 -18.39
C ARG A 155 16.67 12.98 -19.72
N GLU A 156 16.92 14.16 -20.21
CA GLU A 156 17.68 14.41 -21.43
C GLU A 156 19.13 13.96 -21.26
N ASP A 157 19.76 14.24 -20.12
CA ASP A 157 21.13 13.79 -19.82
C ASP A 157 21.22 12.28 -19.83
N GLU A 158 20.24 11.58 -19.23
CA GLU A 158 20.18 10.12 -19.20
C GLU A 158 19.99 9.51 -20.58
N ILE A 159 19.13 10.10 -21.41
CA ILE A 159 18.92 9.67 -22.80
C ILE A 159 20.22 9.82 -23.60
N GLU A 160 20.87 10.96 -23.48
CA GLU A 160 22.15 11.21 -24.19
C GLU A 160 23.24 10.26 -23.71
N TYR A 161 23.34 10.04 -22.39
CA TYR A 161 24.27 9.09 -21.82
C TYR A 161 24.04 7.65 -22.32
N CYS A 162 22.78 7.21 -22.36
CA CYS A 162 22.41 5.93 -22.94
C CYS A 162 22.83 5.80 -24.40
N LYS A 163 22.60 6.83 -25.23
CA LYS A 163 23.00 6.85 -26.66
C LYS A 163 24.51 6.75 -26.83
N GLN A 164 25.28 7.48 -26.02
CA GLN A 164 26.74 7.43 -26.04
C GLN A 164 27.29 6.02 -25.74
N HIS A 165 26.51 5.22 -25.00
CA HIS A 165 26.85 3.83 -24.69
C HIS A 165 26.19 2.81 -25.64
N GLY A 166 25.64 3.27 -26.78
CA GLY A 166 25.03 2.40 -27.80
C GLY A 166 23.69 1.80 -27.37
N ILE A 167 23.03 2.39 -26.36
CA ILE A 167 21.71 2.00 -25.87
C ILE A 167 20.69 2.95 -26.49
N ASP A 168 20.10 2.54 -27.61
CA ASP A 168 19.03 3.29 -28.26
C ASP A 168 17.68 2.71 -27.84
N LEU A 169 17.01 3.42 -26.96
CA LEU A 169 15.71 3.03 -26.40
C LEU A 169 14.65 4.06 -26.79
N PRO A 170 13.39 3.64 -27.01
CA PRO A 170 12.30 4.53 -27.43
C PRO A 170 11.76 5.38 -26.27
N PHE A 171 12.65 5.96 -25.47
CA PHE A 171 12.25 6.90 -24.44
C PHE A 171 12.08 8.29 -25.06
N SER A 172 10.91 8.89 -24.84
CA SER A 172 10.69 10.29 -25.22
C SER A 172 11.09 11.22 -24.07
N ALA A 173 11.53 12.41 -24.45
CA ALA A 173 11.78 13.51 -23.51
C ALA A 173 10.49 14.18 -23.04
N ASP A 174 9.32 13.77 -23.57
CA ASP A 174 8.04 14.38 -23.22
C ASP A 174 7.74 14.24 -21.73
N SER A 175 7.24 15.30 -21.16
CA SER A 175 6.79 15.32 -19.77
C SER A 175 5.63 14.33 -19.58
N SER A 176 5.79 13.42 -18.67
CA SER A 176 4.76 12.44 -18.30
C SER A 176 4.66 12.32 -16.78
N TYR A 177 3.52 11.87 -16.31
CA TYR A 177 3.41 11.51 -14.89
C TYR A 177 4.45 10.47 -14.50
N SER A 178 5.07 10.66 -13.34
CA SER A 178 5.81 9.59 -12.69
C SER A 178 4.81 8.59 -12.13
N ARG A 179 4.94 7.33 -12.53
CA ARG A 179 4.02 6.25 -12.15
C ARG A 179 4.77 5.11 -11.47
N ASP A 180 4.14 4.54 -10.44
CA ASP A 180 4.55 3.27 -9.84
C ASP A 180 3.35 2.35 -9.78
N ARG A 181 3.44 1.18 -10.41
CA ARG A 181 2.34 0.23 -10.56
C ARG A 181 2.69 -1.13 -9.99
N ASN A 182 1.71 -1.72 -9.32
CA ASN A 182 1.69 -3.14 -8.97
C ASN A 182 0.24 -3.64 -8.98
N LEU A 183 0.01 -4.89 -8.58
CA LEU A 183 -1.35 -5.46 -8.60
C LEU A 183 -2.34 -4.69 -7.71
N TRP A 184 -1.85 -4.10 -6.61
CA TRP A 184 -2.69 -3.40 -5.63
C TRP A 184 -3.11 -2.01 -6.08
N HIS A 185 -2.20 -1.26 -6.72
CA HIS A 185 -2.43 0.13 -7.05
C HIS A 185 -1.59 0.65 -8.22
N ILE A 186 -1.89 1.87 -8.63
CA ILE A 186 -0.99 2.73 -9.38
C ILE A 186 -0.95 4.11 -8.73
N SER A 187 0.27 4.68 -8.57
CA SER A 187 0.47 6.05 -8.15
C SER A 187 0.79 6.96 -9.33
N HIS A 188 0.37 8.20 -9.25
CA HIS A 188 0.66 9.27 -10.21
C HIS A 188 1.21 10.48 -9.48
N GLU A 189 2.36 10.98 -9.93
CA GLU A 189 3.02 12.18 -9.39
C GLU A 189 3.53 13.05 -10.55
N GLY A 190 3.81 14.32 -10.29
CA GLY A 190 4.38 15.27 -11.25
C GLY A 190 3.34 16.07 -12.03
N LEU A 191 3.80 16.86 -13.00
CA LEU A 191 3.00 17.77 -13.81
C LEU A 191 2.14 18.71 -12.94
N GLU A 192 0.85 18.89 -13.27
CA GLU A 192 -0.07 19.74 -12.50
C GLU A 192 -0.26 19.31 -11.04
N LEU A 193 0.07 18.05 -10.71
CA LEU A 193 -0.02 17.57 -9.32
C LEU A 193 1.01 18.21 -8.39
N GLU A 194 2.08 18.80 -8.93
CA GLU A 194 3.07 19.53 -8.13
C GLU A 194 2.52 20.83 -7.54
N ASP A 195 1.43 21.35 -8.10
CA ASP A 195 0.71 22.52 -7.57
C ASP A 195 -0.61 22.06 -6.92
N PRO A 196 -0.73 22.08 -5.58
CA PRO A 196 -1.95 21.66 -4.89
C PRO A 196 -3.20 22.50 -5.22
N SER A 197 -3.05 23.64 -5.87
CA SER A 197 -4.16 24.49 -6.30
C SER A 197 -4.76 24.06 -7.65
N GLN A 198 -4.08 23.16 -8.38
CA GLN A 198 -4.52 22.69 -9.69
C GLN A 198 -5.40 21.43 -9.55
N GLU A 199 -6.44 21.35 -10.35
CA GLU A 199 -7.24 20.14 -10.49
C GLU A 199 -6.48 19.09 -11.29
N PRO A 200 -6.45 17.80 -10.84
CA PRO A 200 -5.85 16.73 -11.63
C PRO A 200 -6.56 16.52 -12.96
N ASN A 201 -5.82 16.33 -14.02
CA ASN A 201 -6.38 15.96 -15.32
C ASN A 201 -6.73 14.46 -15.34
N TYR A 202 -7.83 14.08 -14.71
CA TYR A 202 -8.25 12.69 -14.58
C TYR A 202 -8.43 11.95 -15.91
N GLU A 203 -8.72 12.65 -17.02
CA GLU A 203 -8.83 12.02 -18.35
C GLU A 203 -7.52 11.40 -18.83
N HIS A 204 -6.40 12.07 -18.57
CA HIS A 204 -5.07 11.62 -18.97
C HIS A 204 -4.33 10.86 -17.87
N LEU A 205 -4.78 11.03 -16.62
CA LEU A 205 -4.12 10.47 -15.46
C LEU A 205 -4.55 9.02 -15.23
N LEU A 206 -5.88 8.73 -15.23
CA LEU A 206 -6.42 7.44 -14.85
C LEU A 206 -6.03 6.32 -15.83
N VAL A 207 -5.64 5.18 -15.27
CA VAL A 207 -5.21 3.97 -16.00
C VAL A 207 -6.03 2.74 -15.61
N LEU A 208 -6.41 2.61 -14.33
CA LEU A 208 -7.11 1.44 -13.82
C LEU A 208 -8.64 1.61 -13.85
N GLY A 209 -9.13 2.81 -13.96
CA GLY A 209 -10.56 3.07 -13.88
C GLY A 209 -10.99 4.33 -14.62
N VAL A 210 -12.21 4.73 -14.32
CA VAL A 210 -12.85 5.95 -14.82
C VAL A 210 -13.28 6.83 -13.66
N THR A 211 -13.53 8.12 -13.92
CA THR A 211 -14.13 8.98 -12.88
C THR A 211 -15.57 8.55 -12.58
N PRO A 212 -16.11 8.88 -11.38
CA PRO A 212 -17.50 8.56 -11.03
C PRO A 212 -18.54 9.06 -12.05
N GLU A 213 -18.29 10.20 -12.70
CA GLU A 213 -19.17 10.77 -13.73
C GLU A 213 -19.24 9.90 -14.98
N LYS A 214 -18.12 9.22 -15.32
CA LYS A 214 -18.02 8.33 -16.51
C LYS A 214 -18.42 6.88 -16.19
N ALA A 215 -18.63 6.56 -14.91
CA ALA A 215 -19.06 5.23 -14.50
C ALA A 215 -20.51 4.93 -14.92
N PRO A 216 -20.88 3.64 -15.09
CA PRO A 216 -22.25 3.24 -15.48
C PRO A 216 -23.33 3.81 -14.57
N ASP A 217 -24.50 4.11 -15.15
CA ASP A 217 -25.68 4.58 -14.40
C ASP A 217 -26.38 3.44 -13.63
N GLU A 218 -26.05 2.20 -13.92
CA GLU A 218 -26.54 1.05 -13.18
C GLU A 218 -25.47 0.53 -12.21
N GLY A 219 -25.87 0.33 -10.94
CA GLY A 219 -24.99 -0.25 -9.92
C GLY A 219 -24.89 -1.75 -10.05
N GLU A 220 -23.74 -2.29 -9.68
CA GLU A 220 -23.42 -3.73 -9.75
C GLU A 220 -23.25 -4.33 -8.36
N TYR A 221 -23.93 -5.47 -8.09
CA TYR A 221 -23.76 -6.16 -6.82
C TYR A 221 -22.53 -7.08 -6.85
N VAL A 222 -21.79 -7.07 -5.75
CA VAL A 222 -20.61 -7.91 -5.52
C VAL A 222 -20.77 -8.59 -4.18
N THR A 223 -20.56 -9.90 -4.15
CA THR A 223 -20.55 -10.70 -2.93
C THR A 223 -19.16 -11.29 -2.73
N MET A 224 -18.61 -11.18 -1.53
CA MET A 224 -17.30 -11.71 -1.15
C MET A 224 -17.42 -12.62 0.06
N THR A 225 -16.73 -13.76 0.04
CA THR A 225 -16.60 -14.62 1.23
C THR A 225 -15.20 -14.54 1.81
N PHE A 226 -15.13 -14.63 3.13
CA PHE A 226 -13.89 -14.59 3.90
C PHE A 226 -13.78 -15.79 4.83
N GLU A 227 -12.57 -16.26 5.04
CA GLU A 227 -12.21 -17.24 6.06
C GLU A 227 -10.97 -16.72 6.83
N LYS A 228 -11.11 -16.51 8.16
CA LYS A 228 -10.05 -15.99 9.02
C LYS A 228 -9.38 -14.72 8.47
N GLY A 229 -10.20 -13.79 8.00
CA GLY A 229 -9.76 -12.50 7.45
C GLY A 229 -9.20 -12.54 6.03
N VAL A 230 -9.15 -13.72 5.39
CA VAL A 230 -8.66 -13.89 4.01
C VAL A 230 -9.85 -14.03 3.06
N PRO A 231 -9.94 -13.26 1.96
CA PRO A 231 -10.99 -13.43 0.97
C PRO A 231 -10.79 -14.75 0.21
N THR A 232 -11.87 -15.50 -0.02
CA THR A 232 -11.84 -16.82 -0.65
C THR A 232 -12.68 -16.93 -1.92
N SER A 233 -13.63 -16.01 -2.12
CA SER A 233 -14.43 -15.96 -3.34
C SER A 233 -14.97 -14.57 -3.67
N VAL A 234 -15.29 -14.37 -4.95
CA VAL A 234 -16.07 -13.24 -5.45
C VAL A 234 -17.24 -13.78 -6.26
N ASN A 235 -18.45 -13.33 -5.97
CA ASN A 235 -19.69 -13.77 -6.63
C ASN A 235 -19.84 -15.30 -6.67
N GLY A 236 -19.47 -15.97 -5.58
CA GLY A 236 -19.55 -17.43 -5.44
C GLY A 236 -18.42 -18.22 -6.14
N GLN A 237 -17.56 -17.56 -6.90
CA GLN A 237 -16.42 -18.20 -7.55
C GLN A 237 -15.21 -18.17 -6.62
N LYS A 238 -14.75 -19.35 -6.20
CA LYS A 238 -13.51 -19.49 -5.41
C LYS A 238 -12.29 -19.17 -6.27
N MET A 239 -11.37 -18.40 -5.73
CA MET A 239 -10.12 -18.02 -6.39
C MET A 239 -9.06 -17.63 -5.37
N LYS A 240 -7.80 -17.61 -5.78
CA LYS A 240 -6.68 -17.13 -4.94
C LYS A 240 -6.74 -15.62 -4.77
N VAL A 241 -6.07 -15.10 -3.75
CA VAL A 241 -6.10 -13.68 -3.38
C VAL A 241 -5.72 -12.76 -4.54
N SER A 242 -4.66 -13.10 -5.30
CA SER A 242 -4.24 -12.30 -6.45
C SER A 242 -5.30 -12.19 -7.54
N ASP A 243 -6.05 -13.26 -7.82
CA ASP A 243 -7.14 -13.24 -8.80
C ASP A 243 -8.36 -12.49 -8.27
N ILE A 244 -8.64 -12.57 -6.96
CA ILE A 244 -9.65 -11.74 -6.30
C ILE A 244 -9.32 -10.26 -6.49
N ILE A 245 -8.08 -9.84 -6.22
CA ILE A 245 -7.66 -8.45 -6.38
C ILE A 245 -7.79 -8.01 -7.84
N ARG A 246 -7.37 -8.83 -8.82
CA ARG A 246 -7.57 -8.54 -10.25
C ARG A 246 -9.04 -8.32 -10.57
N LYS A 247 -9.90 -9.23 -10.11
CA LYS A 247 -11.35 -9.13 -10.34
C LYS A 247 -11.97 -7.89 -9.72
N LEU A 248 -11.54 -7.55 -8.50
CA LEU A 248 -12.00 -6.34 -7.82
C LEU A 248 -11.46 -5.07 -8.47
N ASN A 249 -10.25 -5.09 -9.05
CA ASN A 249 -9.70 -3.98 -9.84
C ASN A 249 -10.56 -3.70 -11.08
N GLU A 250 -10.99 -4.75 -11.80
CA GLU A 250 -11.90 -4.60 -12.95
C GLU A 250 -13.24 -3.98 -12.53
N LEU A 251 -13.85 -4.52 -11.48
CA LEU A 251 -15.15 -4.07 -10.99
C LEU A 251 -15.06 -2.65 -10.41
N GLY A 252 -14.07 -2.38 -9.57
CA GLY A 252 -13.88 -1.07 -8.95
C GLY A 252 -13.52 0.00 -9.96
N GLY A 253 -12.62 -0.30 -10.90
CA GLY A 253 -12.24 0.61 -11.97
C GLY A 253 -13.43 0.99 -12.86
N LYS A 254 -14.25 0.00 -13.25
CA LYS A 254 -15.49 0.22 -14.00
C LYS A 254 -16.44 1.20 -13.31
N HIS A 255 -16.53 1.14 -11.99
CA HIS A 255 -17.46 1.95 -11.19
C HIS A 255 -16.81 3.21 -10.58
N GLY A 256 -15.59 3.59 -10.99
CA GLY A 256 -14.92 4.80 -10.54
C GLY A 256 -14.51 4.77 -9.06
N ILE A 257 -14.23 3.58 -8.51
CA ILE A 257 -13.87 3.39 -7.10
C ILE A 257 -12.36 3.45 -6.92
N GLY A 258 -11.92 3.99 -5.78
CA GLY A 258 -10.53 3.92 -5.34
C GLY A 258 -9.62 4.99 -5.92
N ILE A 259 -10.16 6.11 -6.36
CA ILE A 259 -9.38 7.29 -6.78
C ILE A 259 -9.17 8.17 -5.55
N VAL A 260 -7.91 8.43 -5.18
CA VAL A 260 -7.57 9.22 -4.00
C VAL A 260 -6.50 10.24 -4.32
N ASP A 261 -6.83 11.53 -4.20
CA ASP A 261 -5.89 12.65 -4.27
C ASP A 261 -5.46 13.03 -2.86
N ILE A 262 -4.17 12.95 -2.58
CA ILE A 262 -3.63 13.24 -1.25
C ILE A 262 -2.39 14.12 -1.29
N VAL A 263 -2.26 14.97 -0.28
CA VAL A 263 -0.99 15.58 0.11
C VAL A 263 -0.50 14.85 1.35
N GLU A 264 0.53 14.03 1.19
CA GLU A 264 1.08 13.18 2.24
C GLU A 264 2.39 13.72 2.82
N ASN A 265 2.73 13.28 4.03
CA ASN A 265 4.02 13.59 4.64
C ASN A 265 5.01 12.47 4.34
N ARG A 266 6.03 12.75 3.53
CA ARG A 266 7.11 11.80 3.25
C ARG A 266 8.02 11.58 4.46
N VAL A 267 8.59 10.40 4.58
CA VAL A 267 9.57 10.05 5.64
C VAL A 267 10.78 10.99 5.61
N VAL A 268 11.17 11.44 4.43
CA VAL A 268 12.26 12.44 4.24
C VAL A 268 11.88 13.85 4.68
N GLY A 269 10.68 14.08 5.23
CA GLY A 269 10.27 15.33 5.90
C GLY A 269 9.54 16.35 5.04
N MET A 270 9.39 16.12 3.73
CA MET A 270 8.62 17.02 2.85
C MET A 270 7.20 16.52 2.61
N LYS A 271 6.31 17.45 2.27
CA LYS A 271 4.99 17.10 1.73
C LYS A 271 5.10 16.78 0.24
N SER A 272 4.28 15.84 -0.21
CA SER A 272 4.16 15.48 -1.62
C SER A 272 2.71 15.21 -1.96
N ARG A 273 2.27 15.62 -3.15
CA ARG A 273 0.95 15.29 -3.66
C ARG A 273 1.04 14.16 -4.68
N GLY A 274 0.11 13.23 -4.59
CA GLY A 274 -0.07 12.17 -5.56
C GLY A 274 -1.53 11.78 -5.70
N VAL A 275 -1.89 11.28 -6.86
CA VAL A 275 -3.17 10.62 -7.10
C VAL A 275 -2.93 9.13 -7.18
N TYR A 276 -3.72 8.38 -6.42
CA TYR A 276 -3.63 6.93 -6.34
C TYR A 276 -4.90 6.29 -6.88
N GLU A 277 -4.75 5.26 -7.69
CA GLU A 277 -5.84 4.38 -8.08
C GLU A 277 -5.65 3.03 -7.36
N THR A 278 -6.59 2.68 -6.49
CA THR A 278 -6.58 1.42 -5.75
C THR A 278 -7.99 0.81 -5.73
N PRO A 279 -8.57 0.52 -6.92
CA PRO A 279 -9.99 0.15 -7.01
C PRO A 279 -10.33 -1.14 -6.27
N GLY A 280 -9.62 -2.21 -6.53
CA GLY A 280 -9.85 -3.50 -5.86
C GLY A 280 -9.46 -3.47 -4.40
N GLY A 281 -8.37 -2.79 -4.07
CA GLY A 281 -7.92 -2.63 -2.69
C GLY A 281 -8.94 -1.89 -1.83
N THR A 282 -9.57 -0.84 -2.35
CA THR A 282 -10.62 -0.09 -1.65
C THR A 282 -11.82 -0.97 -1.34
N ILE A 283 -12.26 -1.79 -2.31
CA ILE A 283 -13.36 -2.73 -2.10
C ILE A 283 -12.99 -3.81 -1.08
N LEU A 284 -11.79 -4.38 -1.18
CA LEU A 284 -11.34 -5.43 -0.28
C LEU A 284 -11.20 -4.94 1.17
N MET A 285 -10.62 -3.76 1.37
CA MET A 285 -10.49 -3.13 2.69
C MET A 285 -11.85 -2.87 3.33
N GLU A 286 -12.79 -2.29 2.57
CA GLU A 286 -14.16 -2.03 3.04
C GLU A 286 -14.90 -3.33 3.38
N ALA A 287 -14.77 -4.38 2.54
CA ALA A 287 -15.38 -5.68 2.78
C ALA A 287 -14.87 -6.33 4.07
N HIS A 288 -13.55 -6.32 4.26
CA HIS A 288 -12.92 -6.87 5.44
C HIS A 288 -13.36 -6.13 6.71
N GLN A 289 -13.34 -4.79 6.69
CA GLN A 289 -13.77 -3.96 7.80
C GLN A 289 -15.24 -4.18 8.15
N GLN A 290 -16.12 -4.28 7.15
CA GLN A 290 -17.55 -4.53 7.38
C GLN A 290 -17.80 -5.88 8.05
N LEU A 291 -17.00 -6.91 7.73
CA LEU A 291 -17.09 -8.19 8.40
C LEU A 291 -16.61 -8.12 9.85
N GLU A 292 -15.51 -7.40 10.12
CA GLU A 292 -15.01 -7.17 11.49
C GLU A 292 -16.02 -6.44 12.39
N GLU A 293 -16.75 -5.47 11.85
CA GLU A 293 -17.82 -4.77 12.57
C GLU A 293 -18.87 -5.73 13.15
N LEU A 294 -19.06 -6.89 12.49
CA LEU A 294 -20.06 -7.88 12.92
C LEU A 294 -19.51 -8.88 13.94
N VAL A 295 -18.20 -9.16 13.92
CA VAL A 295 -17.61 -10.29 14.65
C VAL A 295 -16.64 -9.91 15.78
N LEU A 296 -16.14 -8.67 15.80
CA LEU A 296 -15.23 -8.21 16.84
C LEU A 296 -15.96 -7.39 17.90
N ASP A 297 -15.60 -7.59 19.16
CA ASP A 297 -16.08 -6.76 20.25
C ASP A 297 -15.43 -5.36 20.24
N ARG A 298 -16.06 -4.43 20.96
CA ARG A 298 -15.66 -3.03 21.02
C ARG A 298 -14.20 -2.84 21.46
N ALA A 299 -13.77 -3.50 22.53
CA ALA A 299 -12.43 -3.30 23.09
C ALA A 299 -11.34 -3.81 22.12
N THR A 300 -11.61 -4.95 21.46
CA THR A 300 -10.73 -5.50 20.41
C THR A 300 -10.66 -4.55 19.21
N MET A 301 -11.78 -3.99 18.73
CA MET A 301 -11.79 -3.04 17.61
C MET A 301 -11.02 -1.76 17.94
N GLU A 302 -11.21 -1.17 19.13
CA GLU A 302 -10.50 0.04 19.57
C GLU A 302 -8.98 -0.19 19.63
N THR A 303 -8.55 -1.32 20.18
CA THR A 303 -7.12 -1.68 20.25
C THR A 303 -6.56 -1.96 18.86
N LYS A 304 -7.31 -2.71 18.04
CA LYS A 304 -6.89 -3.04 16.66
C LYS A 304 -6.70 -1.79 15.81
N LYS A 305 -7.55 -0.77 15.96
CA LYS A 305 -7.38 0.51 15.26
C LYS A 305 -6.04 1.17 15.58
N THR A 306 -5.64 1.17 16.84
CA THR A 306 -4.32 1.69 17.26
C THR A 306 -3.18 0.90 16.63
N MET A 307 -3.31 -0.42 16.55
CA MET A 307 -2.32 -1.29 15.90
C MET A 307 -2.31 -1.12 14.38
N ALA A 308 -3.44 -0.85 13.75
CA ALA A 308 -3.57 -0.54 12.34
C ALA A 308 -2.77 0.72 11.96
N ASP A 309 -2.97 1.81 12.71
CA ASP A 309 -2.23 3.06 12.51
C ASP A 309 -0.72 2.84 12.70
N LYS A 310 -0.35 2.03 13.70
CA LYS A 310 1.05 1.70 13.96
C LYS A 310 1.66 0.85 12.84
N LEU A 311 0.94 -0.14 12.32
CA LEU A 311 1.39 -0.95 11.21
C LEU A 311 1.53 -0.10 9.93
N ALA A 312 0.56 0.77 9.66
CA ALA A 312 0.62 1.68 8.51
C ALA A 312 1.87 2.55 8.54
N GLN A 313 2.21 3.12 9.71
CA GLN A 313 3.43 3.90 9.90
C GLN A 313 4.69 3.04 9.66
N ILE A 314 4.76 1.85 10.25
CA ILE A 314 5.91 0.93 10.12
C ILE A 314 6.14 0.57 8.66
N VAL A 315 5.07 0.23 7.92
CA VAL A 315 5.13 -0.15 6.49
C VAL A 315 5.52 1.05 5.64
N TYR A 316 4.92 2.22 5.88
CA TYR A 316 5.22 3.45 5.15
C TYR A 316 6.69 3.87 5.28
N GLU A 317 7.26 3.73 6.48
CA GLU A 317 8.65 4.06 6.81
C GLU A 317 9.67 2.99 6.35
N GLY A 318 9.25 1.90 5.72
CA GLY A 318 10.14 0.84 5.26
C GLY A 318 10.69 -0.09 6.35
N LYS A 319 10.04 -0.13 7.50
CA LYS A 319 10.46 -0.92 8.68
C LYS A 319 9.81 -2.32 8.72
N TRP A 320 9.59 -2.93 7.55
CA TRP A 320 8.92 -4.23 7.43
C TRP A 320 9.63 -5.35 8.20
N PHE A 321 10.95 -5.41 8.11
CA PHE A 321 11.77 -6.46 8.75
C PHE A 321 12.23 -6.03 10.15
N THR A 322 11.28 -5.71 11.03
CA THR A 322 11.56 -5.30 12.42
C THR A 322 10.75 -6.12 13.42
N PRO A 323 11.29 -6.38 14.63
CA PRO A 323 10.54 -7.06 15.69
C PRO A 323 9.23 -6.37 16.05
N LEU A 324 9.17 -5.02 15.95
CA LEU A 324 7.95 -4.27 16.20
C LEU A 324 6.85 -4.62 15.20
N ARG A 325 7.20 -4.70 13.89
CA ARG A 325 6.25 -5.13 12.86
C ARG A 325 5.72 -6.53 13.16
N GLU A 326 6.60 -7.45 13.53
CA GLU A 326 6.21 -8.84 13.85
C GLU A 326 5.25 -8.91 15.03
N ALA A 327 5.53 -8.16 16.10
CA ALA A 327 4.67 -8.10 17.28
C ALA A 327 3.27 -7.50 16.97
N VAL A 328 3.22 -6.40 16.21
CA VAL A 328 1.96 -5.79 15.78
C VAL A 328 1.18 -6.73 14.87
N GLN A 329 1.86 -7.39 13.93
CA GLN A 329 1.23 -8.37 13.05
C GLN A 329 0.68 -9.58 13.81
N ALA A 330 1.41 -10.11 14.79
CA ALA A 330 0.95 -11.21 15.62
C ALA A 330 -0.34 -10.85 16.38
N PHE A 331 -0.43 -9.63 16.92
CA PHE A 331 -1.66 -9.12 17.50
C PHE A 331 -2.80 -9.10 16.47
N VAL A 332 -2.56 -8.53 15.29
CA VAL A 332 -3.57 -8.47 14.22
C VAL A 332 -4.04 -9.87 13.84
N GLU A 333 -3.13 -10.81 13.57
CA GLU A 333 -3.46 -12.19 13.18
C GLU A 333 -4.34 -12.87 14.25
N SER A 334 -4.08 -12.64 15.53
CA SER A 334 -4.88 -13.22 16.62
C SER A 334 -6.33 -12.76 16.62
N THR A 335 -6.62 -11.57 16.07
CA THR A 335 -7.99 -11.03 15.97
C THR A 335 -8.78 -11.61 14.81
N GLN A 336 -8.12 -12.32 13.88
CA GLN A 336 -8.73 -12.77 12.62
C GLN A 336 -9.38 -14.14 12.69
N GLU A 337 -9.19 -14.89 13.77
CA GLU A 337 -9.66 -16.29 13.92
C GLU A 337 -11.16 -16.46 13.58
N TYR A 338 -11.98 -15.48 13.93
CA TYR A 338 -13.43 -15.50 13.72
C TYR A 338 -13.92 -14.55 12.62
N VAL A 339 -13.00 -13.86 11.91
CA VAL A 339 -13.36 -12.99 10.80
C VAL A 339 -13.66 -13.84 9.56
N THR A 340 -14.81 -14.51 9.62
CA THR A 340 -15.29 -15.47 8.63
C THR A 340 -16.75 -15.19 8.32
N GLY A 341 -17.10 -15.11 7.03
CA GLY A 341 -18.45 -14.80 6.62
C GLY A 341 -18.56 -14.29 5.19
N GLU A 342 -19.72 -13.74 4.88
CA GLU A 342 -20.03 -13.18 3.58
C GLU A 342 -20.41 -11.71 3.67
N VAL A 343 -19.90 -10.92 2.74
CA VAL A 343 -20.18 -9.47 2.63
C VAL A 343 -20.72 -9.20 1.22
N LYS A 344 -21.79 -8.43 1.14
CA LYS A 344 -22.41 -8.00 -0.11
C LYS A 344 -22.44 -6.48 -0.23
N PHE A 345 -22.01 -5.98 -1.39
CA PHE A 345 -22.05 -4.56 -1.75
C PHE A 345 -22.82 -4.32 -3.04
N LYS A 346 -23.22 -3.06 -3.22
CA LYS A 346 -23.56 -2.48 -4.51
C LYS A 346 -22.52 -1.42 -4.86
N LEU A 347 -21.80 -1.63 -5.96
CA LEU A 347 -20.84 -0.66 -6.49
C LEU A 347 -21.57 0.32 -7.40
N TYR A 348 -21.40 1.62 -7.17
CA TYR A 348 -22.11 2.63 -7.94
C TYR A 348 -21.40 3.98 -7.88
N LYS A 349 -20.91 4.47 -9.02
CA LYS A 349 -20.37 5.83 -9.21
C LYS A 349 -19.45 6.29 -8.07
N GLY A 350 -18.35 5.57 -7.89
CA GLY A 350 -17.34 5.86 -6.86
C GLY A 350 -17.72 5.41 -5.45
N ASN A 351 -18.92 4.85 -5.23
CA ASN A 351 -19.39 4.44 -3.92
C ASN A 351 -19.47 2.93 -3.77
N ILE A 352 -19.17 2.48 -2.55
CA ILE A 352 -19.39 1.10 -2.09
C ILE A 352 -20.55 1.14 -1.10
N ILE A 353 -21.73 0.67 -1.53
CA ILE A 353 -22.96 0.72 -0.76
C ILE A 353 -23.16 -0.63 -0.08
N LYS A 354 -23.24 -0.66 1.25
CA LYS A 354 -23.46 -1.88 2.02
C LYS A 354 -24.81 -2.51 1.66
N ALA A 355 -24.82 -3.80 1.35
CA ALA A 355 -26.01 -4.55 0.95
C ALA A 355 -26.27 -5.81 1.80
N GLY A 356 -25.44 -6.07 2.78
CA GLY A 356 -25.61 -7.14 3.77
C GLY A 356 -24.30 -7.80 4.18
N THR A 357 -24.28 -8.31 5.42
CA THR A 357 -23.15 -9.06 5.97
C THR A 357 -23.67 -10.20 6.81
N THR A 358 -23.10 -11.38 6.67
CA THR A 358 -23.44 -12.55 7.48
C THR A 358 -22.17 -13.24 7.99
N SER A 359 -22.23 -13.74 9.22
CA SER A 359 -21.16 -14.53 9.81
C SER A 359 -21.72 -15.54 10.80
N PRO A 360 -21.18 -16.77 10.86
CA PRO A 360 -21.52 -17.71 11.93
C PRO A 360 -21.02 -17.26 13.30
N TYR A 361 -20.12 -16.28 13.34
CA TYR A 361 -19.52 -15.69 14.57
C TYR A 361 -20.07 -14.30 14.89
N SER A 362 -21.22 -13.92 14.30
CA SER A 362 -21.85 -12.62 14.53
C SER A 362 -22.11 -12.37 16.00
N LEU A 363 -21.66 -11.23 16.50
CA LEU A 363 -22.00 -10.72 17.83
C LEU A 363 -23.31 -9.90 17.81
N TYR A 364 -23.86 -9.62 16.62
CA TYR A 364 -25.14 -8.95 16.48
C TYR A 364 -26.27 -9.93 16.82
N SER A 365 -27.00 -9.64 17.90
CA SER A 365 -28.21 -10.38 18.29
C SER A 365 -29.42 -9.54 17.97
N GLU A 366 -30.23 -9.98 16.99
CA GLU A 366 -31.46 -9.30 16.62
C GLU A 366 -32.42 -9.15 17.80
N SER A 367 -32.54 -10.18 18.63
CA SER A 367 -33.40 -10.19 19.82
C SER A 367 -32.98 -9.20 20.91
N LEU A 368 -31.66 -8.93 21.03
CA LEU A 368 -31.16 -7.94 22.01
C LEU A 368 -31.20 -6.51 21.43
N ALA A 369 -31.00 -6.35 20.11
CA ALA A 369 -30.92 -5.05 19.45
C ALA A 369 -32.28 -4.53 18.97
N SER A 370 -33.32 -5.38 18.94
CA SER A 370 -34.63 -5.03 18.42
C SER A 370 -35.39 -4.06 19.35
N PHE A 371 -35.98 -3.03 18.76
CA PHE A 371 -36.91 -2.13 19.45
C PHE A 371 -38.34 -2.69 19.60
N THR A 372 -38.62 -3.88 19.04
CA THR A 372 -39.97 -4.45 18.95
C THR A 372 -40.15 -5.74 19.68
N THR A 373 -39.08 -6.42 20.07
CA THR A 373 -39.10 -7.69 20.82
C THR A 373 -38.78 -7.47 22.29
N GLY A 374 -39.44 -8.22 23.15
CA GLY A 374 -39.39 -8.03 24.59
C GLY A 374 -37.98 -8.08 25.22
N ASP A 375 -37.91 -7.63 26.45
CA ASP A 375 -36.72 -7.36 27.21
C ASP A 375 -35.96 -8.66 27.54
N LEU A 376 -34.80 -8.85 26.92
CA LEU A 376 -33.88 -9.96 27.23
C LEU A 376 -32.90 -9.66 28.35
N TYR A 377 -32.89 -8.42 28.88
CA TYR A 377 -32.14 -8.02 30.06
C TYR A 377 -32.95 -7.02 30.88
N ASP A 378 -32.62 -6.85 32.17
CA ASP A 378 -33.28 -5.90 33.04
C ASP A 378 -32.79 -4.49 32.72
N HIS A 379 -33.67 -3.61 32.21
CA HIS A 379 -33.37 -2.21 31.89
C HIS A 379 -32.87 -1.42 33.12
N HIS A 380 -33.24 -1.84 34.34
CA HIS A 380 -32.77 -1.20 35.58
C HIS A 380 -31.26 -1.39 35.82
N ASP A 381 -30.63 -2.37 35.22
CA ASP A 381 -29.16 -2.53 35.29
C ASP A 381 -28.44 -1.30 34.74
N ALA A 382 -29.05 -0.59 33.79
CA ALA A 382 -28.49 0.64 33.22
C ALA A 382 -28.42 1.79 34.25
N ASP A 383 -29.33 1.86 35.23
CA ASP A 383 -29.36 2.93 36.25
C ASP A 383 -28.08 2.93 37.08
N GLY A 384 -27.69 1.75 37.59
CA GLY A 384 -26.46 1.58 38.36
C GLY A 384 -25.19 1.87 37.51
N PHE A 385 -25.16 1.35 36.30
CA PHE A 385 -24.06 1.60 35.35
C PHE A 385 -23.89 3.08 35.05
N ILE A 386 -24.98 3.79 34.66
CA ILE A 386 -24.95 5.20 34.30
C ILE A 386 -24.52 6.04 35.52
N THR A 387 -25.02 5.71 36.73
CA THR A 387 -24.67 6.42 37.95
C THR A 387 -23.17 6.37 38.23
N LEU A 388 -22.56 5.18 38.17
CA LEU A 388 -21.12 5.00 38.43
C LEU A 388 -20.26 5.54 37.26
N PHE A 389 -20.64 5.30 36.04
CA PHE A 389 -19.91 5.75 34.87
C PHE A 389 -19.95 7.28 34.73
N GLY A 390 -21.07 7.90 35.12
CA GLY A 390 -21.26 9.35 35.12
C GLY A 390 -20.69 10.09 36.35
N LEU A 391 -20.25 9.36 37.38
CA LEU A 391 -19.78 9.96 38.64
C LEU A 391 -18.65 10.99 38.46
N PRO A 392 -17.61 10.75 37.65
CA PRO A 392 -16.56 11.77 37.41
C PRO A 392 -17.10 13.07 36.80
N LEU A 393 -18.10 12.98 35.91
CA LEU A 393 -18.74 14.16 35.30
C LEU A 393 -19.54 14.95 36.37
N LYS A 394 -20.29 14.23 37.21
CA LYS A 394 -21.04 14.85 38.30
C LYS A 394 -20.13 15.57 39.29
N VAL A 395 -19.07 14.92 39.75
CA VAL A 395 -18.08 15.51 40.68
C VAL A 395 -17.43 16.75 40.09
N ARG A 396 -17.05 16.70 38.79
CA ARG A 396 -16.50 17.84 38.08
C ARG A 396 -17.49 19.00 38.01
N ALA A 397 -18.74 18.73 37.64
CA ALA A 397 -19.78 19.77 37.58
C ALA A 397 -20.02 20.47 38.92
N MET A 398 -20.10 19.69 40.01
CA MET A 398 -20.23 20.22 41.38
C MET A 398 -19.04 21.12 41.73
N LYS A 399 -17.81 20.68 41.43
CA LYS A 399 -16.60 21.49 41.72
C LYS A 399 -16.53 22.78 40.91
N MET A 400 -16.92 22.75 39.62
CA MET A 400 -16.96 23.96 38.79
C MET A 400 -18.01 24.97 39.33
N ALA A 401 -19.16 24.49 39.78
CA ALA A 401 -20.18 25.36 40.39
C ALA A 401 -19.69 26.03 41.68
N GLU A 402 -18.97 25.31 42.53
CA GLU A 402 -18.31 25.88 43.74
C GLU A 402 -17.31 26.99 43.37
N VAL A 403 -16.46 26.75 42.37
CA VAL A 403 -15.46 27.72 41.93
C VAL A 403 -16.12 28.96 41.33
N GLU A 404 -17.17 28.78 40.57
CA GLU A 404 -17.91 29.92 39.98
C GLU A 404 -18.63 30.76 41.01
N SER A 405 -19.23 30.12 42.03
CA SER A 405 -19.81 30.87 43.18
C SER A 405 -18.76 31.66 43.89
N ALA A 406 -17.61 31.06 44.23
CA ALA A 406 -16.53 31.77 44.92
C ALA A 406 -15.94 32.95 44.15
N LYS A 407 -16.04 32.94 42.82
CA LYS A 407 -15.61 34.08 41.98
C LYS A 407 -16.63 35.24 41.95
N LYS A 408 -17.90 34.94 42.19
CA LYS A 408 -18.97 35.96 42.24
C LYS A 408 -19.01 36.68 43.60
N ASP A 409 -18.46 36.08 44.63
CA ASP A 409 -18.39 36.62 45.99
C ASP A 409 -17.09 37.45 46.21
N GLN A 410 -16.21 37.54 45.24
CA GLN A 410 -15.04 38.42 45.17
C GLN A 410 -15.28 39.65 44.29
#